data_89000574f38d4cea624cd5eb83c51857
#
_entry.id   89000574f38d4cea624cd5eb83c51857
#
_cell.length_a   1.000
_cell.length_b   1.000
_cell.length_c   1.000
_cell.angle_alpha   90.00
_cell.angle_beta   90.00
_cell.angle_gamma   90.00
#
_symmetry.space_group_name_H-M   'P 1'
#
loop_
_entity.id
_entity.type
_entity.pdbx_description
1 polymer ?
#
loop_
_entity_poly.entity_id
_entity_poly.type
_entity_poly.pdbx_seq_one_letter_code
_entity_poly.pdbx_strand_id
1 'polypeptide(L)'
;MLASVVFLMILFISESYYYTALKQVSECCVNSNHSSFCLYCPGAIAISGILAYNKASGYGGRCMGVRIISLIIMGLSLIFLLVTLCNRTYRKYYLPVKMVCSLEFLLFSFTMGLLYGQLLQTLKLLPGLLLCLIGDLFMGMRHKSQKNTCFLLGTMAFALAHISFLVMLLISYPFQWADLTVVIVMPIVIKLLKKTGQFRLGKYEGMAILYSILVAGFAWKSAEIAIGTMQSADICLAAGAVCFFLSDSLIFLISFWKKRLWPLHGMEISAYYIAMCLIGLSISLR
;
A
#
# COMPACT_ATOMS: atom_id res chain seq x y z
N MET A 1 13.86 10.29 9.90
CA MET A 1 13.32 11.66 9.86
C MET A 1 12.41 11.90 8.64
N LEU A 2 12.86 11.65 7.40
CA LEU A 2 12.01 11.83 6.20
C LEU A 2 10.75 10.95 6.22
N ALA A 3 10.88 9.67 6.59
CA ALA A 3 9.75 8.75 6.69
C ALA A 3 8.72 9.19 7.74
N SER A 4 9.15 9.73 8.86
CA SER A 4 8.26 10.26 9.91
C SER A 4 7.54 11.54 9.46
N VAL A 5 8.21 12.40 8.68
CA VAL A 5 7.60 13.62 8.14
C VAL A 5 6.58 13.29 7.05
N VAL A 6 6.91 12.37 6.14
CA VAL A 6 5.98 11.89 5.10
C VAL A 6 4.77 11.20 5.74
N PHE A 7 4.99 10.40 6.79
CA PHE A 7 3.93 9.74 7.53
C PHE A 7 2.99 10.75 8.23
N LEU A 8 3.54 11.79 8.88
CA LEU A 8 2.77 12.88 9.48
C LEU A 8 2.02 13.73 8.43
N MET A 9 2.65 14.01 7.28
CA MET A 9 1.97 14.72 6.18
C MET A 9 0.79 13.91 5.61
N ILE A 10 0.93 12.59 5.46
CA ILE A 10 -0.15 11.70 5.01
C ILE A 10 -1.30 11.68 6.03
N LEU A 11 -1.00 11.65 7.33
CA LEU A 11 -2.01 11.79 8.38
C LEU A 11 -2.76 13.12 8.28
N PHE A 12 -2.04 14.22 8.11
CA PHE A 12 -2.62 15.57 8.05
C PHE A 12 -3.49 15.77 6.80
N ILE A 13 -3.04 15.26 5.64
CA ILE A 13 -3.80 15.31 4.38
C ILE A 13 -5.09 14.47 4.51
N SER A 14 -5.00 13.26 5.07
CA SER A 14 -6.15 12.38 5.31
C SER A 14 -7.20 13.04 6.23
N GLU A 15 -6.77 13.72 7.29
CA GLU A 15 -7.69 14.42 8.20
C GLU A 15 -8.32 15.66 7.57
N SER A 16 -7.54 16.48 6.86
CA SER A 16 -8.03 17.71 6.21
C SER A 16 -9.09 17.39 5.16
N TYR A 17 -8.90 16.35 4.34
CA TYR A 17 -9.89 15.93 3.34
C TYR A 17 -11.18 15.37 4.00
N TYR A 18 -11.05 14.62 5.10
CA TYR A 18 -12.20 14.08 5.81
C TYR A 18 -13.07 15.18 6.42
N TYR A 19 -12.44 16.20 7.04
CA TYR A 19 -13.15 17.37 7.56
C TYR A 19 -13.83 18.20 6.45
N THR A 20 -13.17 18.35 5.31
CA THR A 20 -13.72 19.10 4.17
C THR A 20 -14.92 18.37 3.56
N ALA A 21 -14.84 17.05 3.39
CA ALA A 21 -15.94 16.23 2.90
C ALA A 21 -17.14 16.22 3.86
N LEU A 22 -16.89 16.11 5.19
CA LEU A 22 -17.95 16.22 6.20
C LEU A 22 -18.60 17.59 6.22
N LYS A 23 -17.84 18.65 6.04
CA LYS A 23 -18.36 20.03 5.99
C LYS A 23 -19.24 20.24 4.75
N GLN A 24 -18.83 19.76 3.58
CA GLN A 24 -19.65 19.83 2.36
C GLN A 24 -20.96 19.05 2.49
N VAL A 25 -20.93 17.85 3.08
CA VAL A 25 -22.13 17.03 3.32
C VAL A 25 -23.05 17.71 4.35
N SER A 26 -22.49 18.32 5.41
CA SER A 26 -23.29 19.05 6.41
C SER A 26 -23.92 20.32 5.84
N GLU A 27 -23.23 21.05 4.96
CA GLU A 27 -23.74 22.25 4.30
C GLU A 27 -24.84 21.92 3.27
N CYS A 28 -24.73 20.78 2.55
CA CYS A 28 -25.79 20.27 1.70
C CYS A 28 -27.05 19.87 2.48
N CYS A 29 -26.88 19.29 3.68
CA CYS A 29 -28.04 18.88 4.52
C CYS A 29 -28.74 20.06 5.21
N VAL A 30 -28.01 21.15 5.48
CA VAL A 30 -28.56 22.36 6.15
C VAL A 30 -29.31 23.26 5.16
N ASN A 31 -28.91 23.29 3.88
CA ASN A 31 -29.56 24.12 2.86
C ASN A 31 -30.79 23.50 2.18
N SER A 32 -31.14 22.24 2.47
CA SER A 32 -32.33 21.57 1.94
C SER A 32 -33.52 21.67 2.90
N ASN A 33 -33.95 22.88 3.17
CA ASN A 33 -35.25 23.15 3.85
C ASN A 33 -36.49 23.02 2.91
N HIS A 34 -36.38 22.23 1.85
CA HIS A 34 -37.51 21.87 1.01
C HIS A 34 -37.73 20.36 0.98
N SER A 35 -38.82 19.95 1.57
CA SER A 35 -39.46 18.65 1.49
C SER A 35 -39.75 18.23 0.05
N SER A 36 -38.79 17.69 -0.64
CA SER A 36 -38.99 16.96 -1.88
C SER A 36 -38.05 15.76 -1.87
N PHE A 37 -38.63 14.61 -1.59
CA PHE A 37 -38.04 13.28 -1.62
C PHE A 37 -37.29 13.06 -2.94
N CYS A 38 -35.99 13.10 -2.93
CA CYS A 38 -35.17 12.64 -4.03
C CYS A 38 -35.00 11.12 -3.90
N LEU A 39 -35.93 10.37 -4.49
CA LEU A 39 -36.09 8.91 -4.39
C LEU A 39 -35.10 8.11 -5.28
N TYR A 40 -33.99 8.69 -5.72
CA TYR A 40 -33.14 8.09 -6.76
C TYR A 40 -31.64 7.94 -6.42
N CYS A 41 -31.26 7.86 -5.13
CA CYS A 41 -29.90 7.49 -4.77
C CYS A 41 -29.87 6.43 -3.65
N PRO A 42 -29.84 5.14 -3.98
CA PRO A 42 -29.72 4.06 -2.97
C PRO A 42 -28.44 4.19 -2.12
N GLY A 43 -27.36 4.77 -2.68
CA GLY A 43 -26.12 5.05 -1.96
C GLY A 43 -26.22 6.15 -0.91
N ALA A 44 -27.02 7.20 -1.15
CA ALA A 44 -27.17 8.31 -0.22
C ALA A 44 -27.95 7.91 1.04
N ILE A 45 -28.92 7.01 0.93
CA ILE A 45 -29.69 6.49 2.07
C ILE A 45 -28.84 5.58 2.94
N ALA A 46 -27.99 4.73 2.35
CA ALA A 46 -27.04 3.89 3.09
C ALA A 46 -26.00 4.73 3.82
N ILE A 47 -25.45 5.75 3.16
CA ILE A 47 -24.46 6.66 3.76
C ILE A 47 -25.09 7.52 4.86
N SER A 48 -26.29 8.05 4.66
CA SER A 48 -27.00 8.83 5.69
C SER A 48 -27.41 7.97 6.89
N GLY A 49 -27.82 6.71 6.67
CA GLY A 49 -28.10 5.75 7.74
C GLY A 49 -26.87 5.39 8.56
N ILE A 50 -25.73 5.14 7.93
CA ILE A 50 -24.44 4.86 8.60
C ILE A 50 -23.91 6.10 9.32
N LEU A 51 -24.03 7.30 8.73
CA LEU A 51 -23.63 8.56 9.36
C LEU A 51 -24.53 8.93 10.54
N ALA A 52 -25.83 8.71 10.44
CA ALA A 52 -26.78 8.92 11.53
C ALA A 52 -26.55 7.91 12.66
N TYR A 53 -26.30 6.66 12.37
CA TYR A 53 -25.95 5.62 13.34
C TYR A 53 -24.62 5.93 14.04
N ASN A 54 -23.59 6.32 13.32
CA ASN A 54 -22.28 6.69 13.85
C ASN A 54 -22.34 7.99 14.70
N LYS A 55 -23.19 8.96 14.31
CA LYS A 55 -23.38 10.21 15.07
C LYS A 55 -24.19 10.01 16.35
N ALA A 56 -25.20 9.12 16.32
CA ALA A 56 -26.05 8.80 17.47
C ALA A 56 -25.32 7.94 18.52
N SER A 57 -24.30 7.16 18.16
CA SER A 57 -23.69 6.18 19.05
C SER A 57 -22.31 6.58 19.61
N GLY A 58 -21.76 7.74 19.26
CA GLY A 58 -20.39 8.15 19.65
C GLY A 58 -19.30 7.24 19.07
N TYR A 59 -19.64 6.38 18.11
CA TYR A 59 -18.71 5.44 17.47
C TYR A 59 -17.70 6.13 16.54
N GLY A 60 -18.07 7.24 15.89
CA GLY A 60 -17.19 7.94 14.95
C GLY A 60 -15.85 8.36 15.58
N GLY A 61 -15.88 8.90 16.78
CA GLY A 61 -14.67 9.28 17.51
C GLY A 61 -13.82 8.08 17.94
N ARG A 62 -14.44 6.96 18.28
CA ARG A 62 -13.72 5.72 18.66
C ARG A 62 -13.05 5.08 17.43
N CYS A 63 -13.71 5.02 16.28
CA CYS A 63 -13.12 4.47 15.05
C CYS A 63 -11.90 5.30 14.59
N MET A 64 -11.99 6.63 14.69
CA MET A 64 -10.88 7.54 14.40
C MET A 64 -9.72 7.33 15.38
N GLY A 65 -9.99 7.20 16.67
CA GLY A 65 -8.99 6.91 17.69
C GLY A 65 -8.24 5.60 17.43
N VAL A 66 -8.95 4.52 17.12
CA VAL A 66 -8.33 3.22 16.77
C VAL A 66 -7.44 3.34 15.53
N ARG A 67 -7.88 4.05 14.50
CA ARG A 67 -7.08 4.29 13.27
C ARG A 67 -5.77 5.00 13.60
N ILE A 68 -5.82 6.11 14.35
CA ILE A 68 -4.65 6.91 14.73
C ILE A 68 -3.69 6.07 15.59
N ILE A 69 -4.19 5.38 16.61
CA ILE A 69 -3.38 4.55 17.50
C ILE A 69 -2.68 3.44 16.71
N SER A 70 -3.39 2.75 15.82
CA SER A 70 -2.81 1.70 14.98
C SER A 70 -1.68 2.24 14.08
N LEU A 71 -1.88 3.41 13.47
CA LEU A 71 -0.85 4.05 12.64
C LEU A 71 0.38 4.49 13.46
N ILE A 72 0.18 4.96 14.69
CA ILE A 72 1.29 5.28 15.60
C ILE A 72 2.08 4.02 15.96
N ILE A 73 1.39 2.91 16.30
CA ILE A 73 2.04 1.63 16.61
C ILE A 73 2.86 1.16 15.40
N MET A 74 2.29 1.14 14.21
CA MET A 74 3.01 0.77 12.98
C MET A 74 4.22 1.66 12.72
N GLY A 75 4.11 2.98 12.98
CA GLY A 75 5.22 3.91 12.86
C GLY A 75 6.34 3.62 13.85
N LEU A 76 6.03 3.33 15.12
CA LEU A 76 7.01 2.95 16.14
C LEU A 76 7.68 1.61 15.80
N SER A 77 6.93 0.62 15.36
CA SER A 77 7.44 -0.68 14.92
C SER A 77 8.39 -0.53 13.72
N LEU A 78 8.06 0.32 12.76
CA LEU A 78 8.93 0.64 11.63
C LEU A 78 10.25 1.29 12.10
N ILE A 79 10.18 2.26 13.01
CA ILE A 79 11.40 2.89 13.58
C ILE A 79 12.25 1.81 14.27
N PHE A 80 11.65 0.93 15.05
CA PHE A 80 12.37 -0.15 15.71
C PHE A 80 12.99 -1.13 14.71
N LEU A 81 12.28 -1.46 13.62
CA LEU A 81 12.82 -2.28 12.52
C LEU A 81 14.05 -1.63 11.88
N LEU A 82 14.01 -0.33 11.63
CA LEU A 82 15.16 0.42 11.08
C LEU A 82 16.35 0.43 12.05
N VAL A 83 16.10 0.53 13.35
CA VAL A 83 17.15 0.41 14.39
C VAL A 83 17.79 -0.99 14.35
N THR A 84 17.01 -2.06 14.19
CA THR A 84 17.57 -3.43 14.05
C THR A 84 18.39 -3.63 12.79
N LEU A 85 18.09 -2.88 11.73
CA LEU A 85 18.85 -2.90 10.49
C LEU A 85 20.20 -2.16 10.65
N CYS A 86 20.20 -0.99 11.29
CA CYS A 86 21.38 -0.12 11.41
C CYS A 86 22.35 -0.59 12.50
N ASN A 87 21.87 -1.20 13.59
CA ASN A 87 22.69 -1.56 14.73
C ASN A 87 23.03 -3.05 14.72
N ARG A 88 24.35 -3.37 14.72
CA ARG A 88 24.86 -4.76 14.71
C ARG A 88 24.37 -5.59 15.89
N THR A 89 24.24 -5.00 17.07
CA THR A 89 23.79 -5.67 18.30
C THR A 89 22.35 -6.17 18.19
N TYR A 90 21.47 -5.40 17.55
CA TYR A 90 20.05 -5.72 17.39
C TYR A 90 19.71 -6.50 16.11
N ARG A 91 20.70 -6.74 15.24
CA ARG A 91 20.50 -7.41 13.93
C ARG A 91 19.90 -8.82 14.04
N LYS A 92 20.12 -9.52 15.15
CA LYS A 92 19.51 -10.83 15.44
C LYS A 92 17.98 -10.77 15.54
N TYR A 93 17.42 -9.61 15.88
CA TYR A 93 15.98 -9.39 16.01
C TYR A 93 15.32 -8.89 14.72
N TYR A 94 16.09 -8.66 13.64
CA TYR A 94 15.56 -8.13 12.39
C TYR A 94 14.40 -8.96 11.82
N LEU A 95 14.56 -10.29 11.73
CA LEU A 95 13.51 -11.16 11.20
C LEU A 95 12.23 -11.15 12.06
N PRO A 96 12.28 -11.40 13.38
CA PRO A 96 11.06 -11.37 14.19
C PRO A 96 10.38 -9.99 14.20
N VAL A 97 11.16 -8.90 14.26
CA VAL A 97 10.58 -7.54 14.22
C VAL A 97 9.93 -7.26 12.86
N LYS A 98 10.57 -7.68 11.75
CA LYS A 98 9.96 -7.57 10.41
C LYS A 98 8.64 -8.31 10.33
N MET A 99 8.55 -9.53 10.89
CA MET A 99 7.31 -10.31 10.91
C MET A 99 6.21 -9.66 11.76
N VAL A 100 6.58 -9.02 12.89
CA VAL A 100 5.62 -8.23 13.69
C VAL A 100 5.06 -7.07 12.86
N CYS A 101 5.91 -6.27 12.21
CA CYS A 101 5.46 -5.18 11.34
C CYS A 101 4.53 -5.69 10.22
N SER A 102 4.83 -6.88 9.67
CA SER A 102 4.01 -7.44 8.59
C SER A 102 2.68 -8.01 9.10
N LEU A 103 2.60 -8.49 10.32
CA LEU A 103 1.33 -8.83 10.98
C LEU A 103 0.51 -7.58 11.32
N GLU A 104 1.17 -6.50 11.73
CA GLU A 104 0.52 -5.24 12.06
C GLU A 104 -0.24 -4.66 10.85
N PHE A 105 0.35 -4.62 9.65
CA PHE A 105 -0.38 -4.11 8.48
C PHE A 105 -1.58 -4.99 8.09
N LEU A 106 -1.46 -6.30 8.27
CA LEU A 106 -2.56 -7.23 8.03
C LEU A 106 -3.71 -6.98 9.01
N LEU A 107 -3.40 -6.91 10.31
CA LEU A 107 -4.38 -6.63 11.36
C LEU A 107 -4.99 -5.25 11.19
N PHE A 108 -4.19 -4.24 10.85
CA PHE A 108 -4.66 -2.88 10.54
C PHE A 108 -5.70 -2.89 9.42
N SER A 109 -5.37 -3.51 8.27
CA SER A 109 -6.28 -3.59 7.13
C SER A 109 -7.59 -4.30 7.49
N PHE A 110 -7.52 -5.39 8.26
CA PHE A 110 -8.69 -6.13 8.71
C PHE A 110 -9.54 -5.31 9.70
N THR A 111 -8.90 -4.64 10.65
CA THR A 111 -9.58 -3.77 11.61
C THR A 111 -10.27 -2.59 10.92
N MET A 112 -9.62 -1.97 9.92
CA MET A 112 -10.25 -0.91 9.12
C MET A 112 -11.48 -1.44 8.38
N GLY A 113 -11.41 -2.63 7.79
CA GLY A 113 -12.56 -3.26 7.14
C GLY A 113 -13.75 -3.49 8.06
N LEU A 114 -13.48 -3.95 9.29
CA LEU A 114 -14.53 -4.18 10.30
C LEU A 114 -15.14 -2.87 10.80
N LEU A 115 -14.30 -1.90 11.17
CA LEU A 115 -14.76 -0.65 11.79
C LEU A 115 -15.51 0.27 10.82
N TYR A 116 -15.14 0.24 9.54
CA TYR A 116 -15.75 1.09 8.51
C TYR A 116 -16.75 0.35 7.61
N GLY A 117 -17.11 -0.90 7.96
CA GLY A 117 -18.10 -1.67 7.20
C GLY A 117 -17.63 -2.12 5.80
N GLN A 118 -16.32 -2.12 5.57
CA GLN A 118 -15.70 -2.43 4.27
C GLN A 118 -15.07 -3.83 4.23
N LEU A 119 -15.72 -4.80 4.89
CA LEU A 119 -15.20 -6.16 5.01
C LEU A 119 -14.98 -6.83 3.65
N LEU A 120 -15.92 -6.64 2.70
CA LEU A 120 -15.80 -7.22 1.36
C LEU A 120 -14.56 -6.69 0.62
N GLN A 121 -14.28 -5.41 0.73
CA GLN A 121 -13.08 -4.81 0.13
C GLN A 121 -11.80 -5.33 0.78
N THR A 122 -11.82 -5.49 2.11
CA THR A 122 -10.71 -6.11 2.84
C THR A 122 -10.47 -7.53 2.39
N LEU A 123 -11.52 -8.33 2.22
CA LEU A 123 -11.41 -9.72 1.74
C LEU A 123 -10.84 -9.80 0.32
N LYS A 124 -11.11 -8.82 -0.54
CA LYS A 124 -10.50 -8.74 -1.88
C LYS A 124 -9.01 -8.41 -1.83
N LEU A 125 -8.56 -7.60 -0.87
CA LEU A 125 -7.14 -7.26 -0.66
C LEU A 125 -6.37 -8.35 0.10
N LEU A 126 -7.05 -9.14 0.92
CA LEU A 126 -6.46 -10.11 1.84
C LEU A 126 -5.48 -11.10 1.19
N PRO A 127 -5.76 -11.71 0.01
CA PRO A 127 -4.81 -12.63 -0.62
C PRO A 127 -3.48 -11.95 -0.95
N GLY A 128 -3.52 -10.71 -1.47
CA GLY A 128 -2.32 -9.92 -1.74
C GLY A 128 -1.54 -9.59 -0.47
N LEU A 129 -2.23 -9.18 0.60
CA LEU A 129 -1.59 -8.88 1.90
C LEU A 129 -0.94 -10.12 2.54
N LEU A 130 -1.58 -11.28 2.46
CA LEU A 130 -1.01 -12.55 2.94
C LEU A 130 0.23 -12.96 2.15
N LEU A 131 0.21 -12.77 0.83
CA LEU A 131 1.36 -13.03 -0.03
C LEU A 131 2.52 -12.06 0.25
N CYS A 132 2.23 -10.79 0.60
CA CYS A 132 3.22 -9.84 1.09
C CYS A 132 3.86 -10.31 2.41
N LEU A 133 3.06 -10.82 3.36
CA LEU A 133 3.57 -11.40 4.62
C LEU A 133 4.54 -12.57 4.35
N ILE A 134 4.18 -13.46 3.42
CA ILE A 134 5.04 -14.58 3.00
C ILE A 134 6.33 -14.07 2.34
N GLY A 135 6.21 -13.05 1.47
CA GLY A 135 7.35 -12.37 0.86
C GLY A 135 8.31 -11.79 1.89
N ASP A 136 7.77 -11.12 2.92
CA ASP A 136 8.55 -10.56 4.02
C ASP A 136 9.30 -11.62 4.82
N LEU A 137 8.67 -12.77 5.07
CA LEU A 137 9.31 -13.90 5.73
C LEU A 137 10.55 -14.36 4.96
N PHE A 138 10.40 -14.61 3.64
CA PHE A 138 11.51 -15.07 2.81
C PHE A 138 12.61 -14.02 2.65
N MET A 139 12.25 -12.75 2.49
CA MET A 139 13.22 -11.66 2.43
C MET A 139 13.94 -11.46 3.77
N GLY A 140 13.23 -11.58 4.89
CA GLY A 140 13.85 -11.56 6.21
C GLY A 140 14.80 -12.75 6.44
N MET A 141 14.43 -13.96 5.99
CA MET A 141 15.30 -15.14 6.01
C MET A 141 16.52 -14.97 5.12
N ARG A 142 16.40 -14.35 3.95
CA ARG A 142 17.54 -14.00 3.08
C ARG A 142 18.57 -13.17 3.81
N HIS A 143 18.11 -12.17 4.59
CA HIS A 143 19.01 -11.31 5.37
C HIS A 143 19.86 -12.11 6.38
N LYS A 144 19.31 -13.19 6.94
CA LYS A 144 19.99 -14.09 7.88
C LYS A 144 20.87 -15.13 7.18
N SER A 145 20.34 -15.83 6.16
CA SER A 145 20.97 -16.99 5.54
C SER A 145 21.77 -16.68 4.26
N GLN A 146 21.57 -15.50 3.67
CA GLN A 146 22.14 -15.06 2.39
C GLN A 146 21.89 -16.03 1.21
N LYS A 147 20.91 -16.94 1.31
CA LYS A 147 20.60 -17.90 0.26
C LYS A 147 19.81 -17.25 -0.87
N ASN A 148 20.24 -17.48 -2.12
CA ASN A 148 19.55 -17.02 -3.32
C ASN A 148 18.13 -17.59 -3.45
N THR A 149 17.89 -18.79 -2.91
CA THR A 149 16.57 -19.44 -2.89
C THR A 149 15.54 -18.59 -2.10
N CYS A 150 15.94 -18.04 -0.95
CA CYS A 150 15.04 -17.17 -0.16
C CYS A 150 14.68 -15.88 -0.93
N PHE A 151 15.64 -15.33 -1.67
CA PHE A 151 15.38 -14.18 -2.54
C PHE A 151 14.36 -14.53 -3.63
N LEU A 152 14.54 -15.65 -4.31
CA LEU A 152 13.66 -16.08 -5.37
C LEU A 152 12.23 -16.33 -4.84
N LEU A 153 12.10 -17.06 -3.75
CA LEU A 153 10.80 -17.35 -3.12
C LEU A 153 10.10 -16.06 -2.64
N GLY A 154 10.84 -15.13 -2.04
CA GLY A 154 10.31 -13.83 -1.63
C GLY A 154 9.81 -13.01 -2.83
N THR A 155 10.61 -12.94 -3.90
CA THR A 155 10.23 -12.24 -5.14
C THR A 155 9.01 -12.88 -5.80
N MET A 156 8.91 -14.22 -5.80
CA MET A 156 7.73 -14.92 -6.32
C MET A 156 6.48 -14.62 -5.48
N ALA A 157 6.59 -14.60 -4.17
CA ALA A 157 5.46 -14.26 -3.29
C ALA A 157 4.96 -12.83 -3.54
N PHE A 158 5.87 -11.85 -3.66
CA PHE A 158 5.50 -10.48 -4.01
C PHE A 158 4.93 -10.36 -5.44
N ALA A 159 5.45 -11.11 -6.42
CA ALA A 159 4.87 -11.17 -7.76
C ALA A 159 3.42 -11.64 -7.73
N LEU A 160 3.13 -12.72 -6.98
CA LEU A 160 1.77 -13.22 -6.79
C LEU A 160 0.88 -12.21 -6.03
N ALA A 161 1.44 -11.46 -5.07
CA ALA A 161 0.71 -10.38 -4.41
C ALA A 161 0.29 -9.29 -5.39
N HIS A 162 1.18 -8.85 -6.29
CA HIS A 162 0.85 -7.87 -7.32
C HIS A 162 -0.17 -8.38 -8.32
N ILE A 163 -0.11 -9.67 -8.70
CA ILE A 163 -1.16 -10.31 -9.50
C ILE A 163 -2.50 -10.25 -8.77
N SER A 164 -2.54 -10.58 -7.48
CA SER A 164 -3.76 -10.52 -6.67
C SER A 164 -4.35 -9.11 -6.62
N PHE A 165 -3.52 -8.08 -6.39
CA PHE A 165 -3.96 -6.69 -6.38
C PHE A 165 -4.43 -6.22 -7.77
N LEU A 166 -3.74 -6.59 -8.86
CA LEU A 166 -4.15 -6.29 -10.22
C LEU A 166 -5.49 -6.94 -10.57
N VAL A 167 -5.67 -8.21 -10.24
CA VAL A 167 -6.94 -8.93 -10.47
C VAL A 167 -8.08 -8.23 -9.73
N MET A 168 -7.87 -7.83 -8.47
CA MET A 168 -8.86 -7.07 -7.71
C MET A 168 -9.27 -5.78 -8.42
N LEU A 169 -8.30 -5.03 -8.97
CA LEU A 169 -8.57 -3.79 -9.68
C LEU A 169 -9.28 -4.04 -11.01
N LEU A 170 -8.83 -5.03 -11.79
CA LEU A 170 -9.40 -5.36 -13.11
C LEU A 170 -10.83 -5.91 -13.04
N ILE A 171 -11.23 -6.55 -11.94
CA ILE A 171 -12.61 -6.97 -11.71
C ILE A 171 -13.55 -5.75 -11.58
N SER A 172 -13.07 -4.66 -10.96
CA SER A 172 -13.88 -3.45 -10.73
C SER A 172 -13.74 -2.42 -11.86
N TYR A 173 -12.58 -2.38 -12.52
CA TYR A 173 -12.22 -1.43 -13.56
C TYR A 173 -11.59 -2.19 -14.73
N PRO A 174 -12.32 -2.39 -15.85
CA PRO A 174 -11.85 -3.23 -16.94
C PRO A 174 -10.55 -2.71 -17.56
N PHE A 175 -9.86 -3.63 -18.22
CA PHE A 175 -8.63 -3.36 -18.96
C PHE A 175 -8.84 -2.25 -19.99
N GLN A 176 -7.88 -1.32 -20.08
CA GLN A 176 -7.82 -0.28 -21.09
C GLN A 176 -6.56 -0.43 -21.96
N TRP A 177 -6.59 0.11 -23.18
CA TRP A 177 -5.42 0.07 -24.08
C TRP A 177 -4.20 0.78 -23.48
N ALA A 178 -4.40 1.78 -22.62
CA ALA A 178 -3.35 2.46 -21.89
C ALA A 178 -2.55 1.52 -20.95
N ASP A 179 -3.16 0.43 -20.46
CA ASP A 179 -2.49 -0.55 -19.61
C ASP A 179 -1.35 -1.28 -20.34
N LEU A 180 -1.41 -1.39 -21.68
CA LEU A 180 -0.33 -1.95 -22.48
C LEU A 180 0.96 -1.15 -22.45
N THR A 181 0.88 0.14 -22.12
CA THR A 181 2.07 1.00 -22.01
C THR A 181 3.10 0.41 -21.05
N VAL A 182 2.65 -0.11 -19.91
CA VAL A 182 3.55 -0.71 -18.91
C VAL A 182 4.22 -1.97 -19.44
N VAL A 183 3.48 -2.80 -20.18
CA VAL A 183 3.98 -4.05 -20.77
C VAL A 183 5.07 -3.78 -21.82
N ILE A 184 4.99 -2.64 -22.50
CA ILE A 184 5.99 -2.23 -23.53
C ILE A 184 7.16 -1.51 -22.86
N VAL A 185 6.89 -0.55 -21.97
CA VAL A 185 7.92 0.35 -21.41
C VAL A 185 8.85 -0.40 -20.46
N MET A 186 8.33 -1.26 -19.58
CA MET A 186 9.17 -1.89 -18.53
C MET A 186 10.27 -2.80 -19.10
N PRO A 187 10.02 -3.66 -20.12
CA PRO A 187 11.10 -4.42 -20.77
C PRO A 187 12.17 -3.52 -21.40
N ILE A 188 11.76 -2.40 -22.01
CA ILE A 188 12.69 -1.42 -22.59
C ILE A 188 13.58 -0.83 -21.51
N VAL A 189 12.99 -0.38 -20.41
CA VAL A 189 13.73 0.19 -19.25
C VAL A 189 14.75 -0.81 -18.73
N ILE A 190 14.35 -2.06 -18.47
CA ILE A 190 15.26 -3.10 -17.94
C ILE A 190 16.41 -3.38 -18.92
N LYS A 191 16.12 -3.46 -20.23
CA LYS A 191 17.17 -3.66 -21.26
C LYS A 191 18.11 -2.47 -21.36
N LEU A 192 17.61 -1.23 -21.25
CA LEU A 192 18.43 -0.03 -21.23
C LEU A 192 19.32 0.00 -19.99
N LEU A 193 18.80 -0.30 -18.79
CA LEU A 193 19.58 -0.41 -17.57
C LEU A 193 20.69 -1.46 -17.69
N LYS A 194 20.40 -2.63 -18.27
CA LYS A 194 21.42 -3.65 -18.55
C LYS A 194 22.50 -3.12 -19.50
N LYS A 195 22.12 -2.36 -20.54
CA LYS A 195 23.07 -1.81 -21.53
C LYS A 195 24.08 -0.83 -20.93
N THR A 196 23.74 -0.15 -19.81
CA THR A 196 24.68 0.72 -19.09
C THR A 196 25.91 -0.01 -18.53
N GLY A 197 25.88 -1.35 -18.50
CA GLY A 197 26.94 -2.18 -17.94
C GLY A 197 27.09 -2.10 -16.42
N GLN A 198 26.24 -1.33 -15.73
CA GLN A 198 26.28 -1.17 -14.28
C GLN A 198 25.46 -2.22 -13.53
N PHE A 199 24.58 -2.97 -14.22
CA PHE A 199 23.69 -3.98 -13.65
C PHE A 199 24.13 -5.39 -14.02
N ARG A 200 24.06 -6.31 -13.03
CA ARG A 200 24.39 -7.73 -13.18
C ARG A 200 23.14 -8.60 -13.12
N LEU A 201 22.33 -8.56 -14.17
CA LEU A 201 21.07 -9.33 -14.24
C LEU A 201 21.30 -10.82 -14.50
N GLY A 202 22.25 -11.17 -15.37
CA GLY A 202 22.57 -12.56 -15.72
C GLY A 202 21.30 -13.36 -16.09
N LYS A 203 21.14 -14.53 -15.48
CA LYS A 203 19.99 -15.43 -15.69
C LYS A 203 18.65 -14.89 -15.13
N TYR A 204 18.67 -13.84 -14.34
CA TYR A 204 17.47 -13.26 -13.70
C TYR A 204 16.80 -12.16 -14.53
N GLU A 205 17.28 -11.88 -15.74
CA GLU A 205 16.75 -10.81 -16.60
C GLU A 205 15.25 -11.00 -16.91
N GLY A 206 14.85 -12.20 -17.35
CA GLY A 206 13.44 -12.50 -17.63
C GLY A 206 12.53 -12.34 -16.40
N MET A 207 13.01 -12.79 -15.24
CA MET A 207 12.29 -12.60 -13.98
C MET A 207 12.17 -11.11 -13.63
N ALA A 208 13.23 -10.33 -13.80
CA ALA A 208 13.22 -8.90 -13.51
C ALA A 208 12.24 -8.15 -14.43
N ILE A 209 12.17 -8.51 -15.73
CA ILE A 209 11.22 -7.94 -16.68
C ILE A 209 9.78 -8.27 -16.26
N LEU A 210 9.47 -9.54 -16.03
CA LEU A 210 8.13 -9.97 -15.64
C LEU A 210 7.69 -9.29 -14.33
N TYR A 211 8.56 -9.30 -13.33
CA TYR A 211 8.29 -8.68 -12.04
C TYR A 211 8.05 -7.17 -12.16
N SER A 212 8.87 -6.46 -12.93
CA SER A 212 8.72 -5.01 -13.13
C SER A 212 7.41 -4.66 -13.82
N ILE A 213 6.93 -5.49 -14.76
CA ILE A 213 5.61 -5.30 -15.41
C ILE A 213 4.49 -5.42 -14.37
N LEU A 214 4.54 -6.41 -13.49
CA LEU A 214 3.50 -6.62 -12.48
C LEU A 214 3.43 -5.46 -11.47
N VAL A 215 4.58 -5.06 -10.94
CA VAL A 215 4.67 -3.97 -9.95
C VAL A 215 4.26 -2.64 -10.56
N ALA A 216 4.80 -2.30 -11.74
CA ALA A 216 4.45 -1.07 -12.44
C ALA A 216 2.98 -1.10 -12.93
N GLY A 217 2.46 -2.27 -13.32
CA GLY A 217 1.06 -2.45 -13.70
C GLY A 217 0.10 -2.13 -12.56
N PHE A 218 0.40 -2.59 -11.35
CA PHE A 218 -0.39 -2.26 -10.16
C PHE A 218 -0.36 -0.76 -9.85
N ALA A 219 0.80 -0.12 -9.90
CA ALA A 219 0.94 1.32 -9.69
C ALA A 219 0.22 2.13 -10.78
N TRP A 220 0.38 1.74 -12.05
CA TRP A 220 -0.27 2.39 -13.19
C TRP A 220 -1.79 2.31 -13.10
N LYS A 221 -2.34 1.09 -12.93
CA LYS A 221 -3.79 0.89 -12.87
C LYS A 221 -4.42 1.60 -11.70
N SER A 222 -3.78 1.58 -10.53
CA SER A 222 -4.24 2.33 -9.35
C SER A 222 -4.24 3.84 -9.60
N ALA A 223 -3.21 4.39 -10.28
CA ALA A 223 -3.14 5.80 -10.61
C ALA A 223 -4.21 6.21 -11.63
N GLU A 224 -4.44 5.39 -12.67
CA GLU A 224 -5.48 5.59 -13.65
C GLU A 224 -6.86 5.69 -12.98
N ILE A 225 -7.17 4.75 -12.09
CA ILE A 225 -8.44 4.74 -11.33
C ILE A 225 -8.55 5.99 -10.47
N ALA A 226 -7.50 6.36 -9.74
CA ALA A 226 -7.50 7.53 -8.87
C ALA A 226 -7.74 8.83 -9.64
N ILE A 227 -7.15 8.97 -10.84
CA ILE A 227 -7.36 10.12 -11.72
C ILE A 227 -8.81 10.15 -12.27
N GLY A 228 -9.36 8.98 -12.59
CA GLY A 228 -10.71 8.87 -13.14
C GLY A 228 -11.82 9.09 -12.10
N THR A 229 -11.62 8.61 -10.87
CA THR A 229 -12.63 8.69 -9.80
C THR A 229 -12.49 9.90 -8.90
N MET A 230 -11.26 10.41 -8.72
CA MET A 230 -10.88 11.46 -7.76
C MET A 230 -11.35 11.18 -6.32
N GLN A 231 -11.61 9.89 -5.98
CA GLN A 231 -12.02 9.48 -4.64
C GLN A 231 -10.82 9.35 -3.72
N SER A 232 -10.94 9.81 -2.47
CA SER A 232 -9.87 9.77 -1.48
C SER A 232 -9.32 8.36 -1.25
N ALA A 233 -10.19 7.35 -1.28
CA ALA A 233 -9.80 5.95 -1.14
C ALA A 233 -8.90 5.48 -2.30
N ASP A 234 -9.26 5.83 -3.53
CA ASP A 234 -8.52 5.42 -4.72
C ASP A 234 -7.20 6.19 -4.84
N ILE A 235 -7.19 7.47 -4.47
CA ILE A 235 -5.96 8.29 -4.37
C ILE A 235 -5.00 7.69 -3.33
N CYS A 236 -5.52 7.29 -2.17
CA CYS A 236 -4.72 6.67 -1.11
C CYS A 236 -4.16 5.31 -1.56
N LEU A 237 -4.97 4.49 -2.24
CA LEU A 237 -4.53 3.22 -2.82
C LEU A 237 -3.45 3.43 -3.88
N ALA A 238 -3.61 4.39 -4.78
CA ALA A 238 -2.64 4.73 -5.81
C ALA A 238 -1.32 5.21 -5.19
N ALA A 239 -1.36 6.09 -4.19
CA ALA A 239 -0.18 6.51 -3.46
C ALA A 239 0.55 5.31 -2.81
N GLY A 240 -0.20 4.38 -2.21
CA GLY A 240 0.34 3.13 -1.69
C GLY A 240 1.00 2.27 -2.77
N ALA A 241 0.35 2.11 -3.92
CA ALA A 241 0.88 1.34 -5.05
C ALA A 241 2.17 1.96 -5.63
N VAL A 242 2.25 3.30 -5.73
CA VAL A 242 3.46 4.02 -6.15
C VAL A 242 4.59 3.84 -5.12
N CYS A 243 4.31 3.95 -3.82
CA CYS A 243 5.30 3.67 -2.78
C CYS A 243 5.80 2.23 -2.84
N PHE A 244 4.92 1.27 -3.16
CA PHE A 244 5.30 -0.12 -3.36
C PHE A 244 6.24 -0.28 -4.57
N PHE A 245 5.88 0.32 -5.70
CA PHE A 245 6.74 0.35 -6.90
C PHE A 245 8.12 0.94 -6.61
N LEU A 246 8.20 2.02 -5.82
CA LEU A 246 9.47 2.63 -5.41
C LEU A 246 10.28 1.68 -4.52
N SER A 247 9.64 1.01 -3.55
CA SER A 247 10.29 0.00 -2.70
C SER A 247 10.91 -1.13 -3.53
N ASP A 248 10.15 -1.69 -4.46
CA ASP A 248 10.61 -2.81 -5.30
C ASP A 248 11.70 -2.37 -6.29
N SER A 249 11.62 -1.14 -6.78
CA SER A 249 12.69 -0.53 -7.58
C SER A 249 14.00 -0.43 -6.77
N LEU A 250 13.90 -0.10 -5.47
CA LEU A 250 15.06 -0.10 -4.57
C LEU A 250 15.59 -1.53 -4.31
N ILE A 251 14.72 -2.54 -4.17
CA ILE A 251 15.15 -3.96 -4.09
C ILE A 251 15.90 -4.36 -5.35
N PHE A 252 15.41 -3.96 -6.53
CA PHE A 252 16.09 -4.20 -7.80
C PHE A 252 17.49 -3.56 -7.82
N LEU A 253 17.63 -2.29 -7.43
CA LEU A 253 18.91 -1.60 -7.33
C LEU A 253 19.86 -2.32 -6.36
N ILE A 254 19.40 -2.63 -5.14
CA ILE A 254 20.19 -3.32 -4.12
C ILE A 254 20.69 -4.69 -4.60
N SER A 255 19.84 -5.40 -5.37
CA SER A 255 20.13 -6.78 -5.78
C SER A 255 21.01 -6.89 -7.02
N PHE A 256 20.89 -5.96 -7.96
CA PHE A 256 21.52 -6.08 -9.28
C PHE A 256 22.55 -5.00 -9.61
N TRP A 257 22.59 -3.86 -8.88
CA TRP A 257 23.58 -2.82 -9.12
C TRP A 257 24.96 -3.23 -8.59
N LYS A 258 25.99 -2.88 -9.33
CA LYS A 258 27.39 -3.18 -8.96
C LYS A 258 27.89 -2.41 -7.74
N LYS A 259 27.34 -1.21 -7.48
CA LYS A 259 27.69 -0.39 -6.32
C LYS A 259 26.82 -0.75 -5.12
N ARG A 260 27.44 -0.98 -3.95
CA ARG A 260 26.70 -1.20 -2.70
C ARG A 260 26.42 0.16 -2.05
N LEU A 261 25.13 0.49 -1.94
CA LEU A 261 24.65 1.68 -1.24
C LEU A 261 23.85 1.25 -0.01
N TRP A 262 24.50 1.30 1.14
CA TRP A 262 23.91 0.90 2.41
C TRP A 262 22.59 1.64 2.76
N PRO A 263 22.44 2.96 2.50
CA PRO A 263 21.23 3.68 2.84
C PRO A 263 19.97 3.17 2.11
N LEU A 264 20.11 2.53 0.94
CA LEU A 264 18.98 2.06 0.14
C LEU A 264 18.14 1.00 0.87
N HIS A 265 18.73 0.19 1.75
CA HIS A 265 17.98 -0.80 2.52
C HIS A 265 16.98 -0.17 3.49
N GLY A 266 17.34 0.93 4.15
CA GLY A 266 16.41 1.65 5.02
C GLY A 266 15.30 2.34 4.22
N MET A 267 15.65 2.92 3.06
CA MET A 267 14.67 3.57 2.19
C MET A 267 13.66 2.57 1.60
N GLU A 268 14.13 1.41 1.15
CA GLU A 268 13.32 0.30 0.64
C GLU A 268 12.28 -0.14 1.66
N ILE A 269 12.73 -0.48 2.88
CA ILE A 269 11.87 -0.91 3.98
C ILE A 269 10.86 0.19 4.34
N SER A 270 11.30 1.45 4.44
CA SER A 270 10.40 2.56 4.75
C SER A 270 9.32 2.75 3.69
N ALA A 271 9.69 2.74 2.40
CA ALA A 271 8.75 2.87 1.30
C ALA A 271 7.71 1.72 1.30
N TYR A 272 8.16 0.50 1.58
CA TYR A 272 7.32 -0.68 1.65
C TYR A 272 6.25 -0.59 2.76
N TYR A 273 6.66 -0.30 4.01
CA TYR A 273 5.68 -0.23 5.10
C TYR A 273 4.77 1.00 5.01
N ILE A 274 5.23 2.12 4.43
CA ILE A 274 4.38 3.24 4.05
C ILE A 274 3.33 2.79 3.02
N ALA A 275 3.74 2.03 2.01
CA ALA A 275 2.82 1.47 1.02
C ALA A 275 1.74 0.61 1.67
N MET A 276 2.12 -0.30 2.58
CA MET A 276 1.18 -1.15 3.31
C MET A 276 0.21 -0.35 4.19
N CYS A 277 0.69 0.69 4.88
CA CYS A 277 -0.15 1.62 5.63
C CYS A 277 -1.19 2.31 4.73
N LEU A 278 -0.77 2.82 3.56
CA LEU A 278 -1.65 3.50 2.62
C LEU A 278 -2.70 2.56 2.01
N ILE A 279 -2.29 1.35 1.62
CA ILE A 279 -3.21 0.33 1.10
C ILE A 279 -4.25 -0.04 2.16
N GLY A 280 -3.85 -0.25 3.41
CA GLY A 280 -4.77 -0.50 4.52
C GLY A 280 -5.66 0.71 4.84
N LEU A 281 -5.11 1.92 4.80
CA LEU A 281 -5.85 3.16 5.05
C LEU A 281 -6.92 3.40 3.98
N SER A 282 -6.67 3.04 2.72
CA SER A 282 -7.62 3.19 1.62
C SER A 282 -8.96 2.50 1.90
N ILE A 283 -8.96 1.42 2.70
CA ILE A 283 -10.16 0.70 3.12
C ILE A 283 -11.07 1.61 3.98
N SER A 284 -10.49 2.39 4.88
CA SER A 284 -11.23 3.27 5.79
C SER A 284 -11.77 4.55 5.15
N LEU A 285 -11.34 4.83 3.90
CA LEU A 285 -11.74 6.02 3.15
C LEU A 285 -12.84 5.74 2.09
N ARG A 286 -13.24 4.46 1.95
CA ARG A 286 -14.38 4.04 1.10
C ARG A 286 -15.68 4.11 1.93
#